data_63fcb86d7c60d9c508cd0dc815f6ff53
#
_entry.id   63fcb86d7c60d9c508cd0dc815f6ff53
#
_cell.length_a   1.000
_cell.length_b   1.000
_cell.length_c   1.000
_cell.angle_alpha   90.00
_cell.angle_beta   90.00
_cell.angle_gamma   90.00
#
_symmetry.space_group_name_H-M   'P 1'
#
loop_
_entity.id
_entity.type
_entity.pdbx_description
1 polymer ?
#
loop_
_entity_poly.entity_id
_entity_poly.type
_entity_poly.pdbx_seq_one_letter_code
_entity_poly.pdbx_strand_id
1 'polypeptide(L)'
;MPFKFAFIGQDIPMHLPFLLVDFLYAGKEDGILAVEEKNAAMRDVLQHYAEAIVYASGRKAQVIVSGNRQEVLMGADCVVYAGDCMAATRFRQDQDALGGVKEDDPGLSDQARVHGGIEGLLHTLRQGEVVLDLCRNMRSACPKAIVVTLGQPVARTTQLFLGAGFQAYGLDDAAYRGNTVPRLAKALFRKEDAVEAVTAGLPGFSFLVSLREKGKNVDLIPALRQMAEEDKLGRLTHRWLGWYDAIAVGDVVRHAEFLAAEEDYIPEENPAFGESIEKRKERIAHMNTIGHEGAKTPDGMTAQLMLLKDMPPTRPVRLALAILRKET
;
A
#
# COMPACT_ATOMS: atom_id res chain seq x y z
N MET A 1 6.15 -9.75 25.79
CA MET A 1 7.21 -8.99 25.09
C MET A 1 6.54 -8.04 24.12
N PRO A 2 7.10 -6.87 23.85
CA PRO A 2 6.55 -5.97 22.82
C PRO A 2 6.61 -6.66 21.46
N PHE A 3 5.60 -6.43 20.60
CA PHE A 3 5.60 -6.97 19.24
C PHE A 3 6.68 -6.29 18.41
N LYS A 4 7.42 -7.11 17.61
CA LYS A 4 8.42 -6.61 16.69
C LYS A 4 7.95 -6.77 15.24
N PHE A 5 7.89 -5.66 14.52
CA PHE A 5 7.62 -5.60 13.08
C PHE A 5 8.92 -5.29 12.35
N ALA A 6 9.27 -6.13 11.37
CA ALA A 6 10.38 -5.88 10.47
C ALA A 6 9.84 -5.37 9.12
N PHE A 7 10.29 -4.23 8.68
CA PHE A 7 9.96 -3.68 7.37
C PHE A 7 11.12 -3.86 6.41
N ILE A 8 10.87 -4.62 5.37
CA ILE A 8 11.84 -4.94 4.31
C ILE A 8 11.24 -4.49 2.98
N GLY A 9 11.93 -3.62 2.26
CA GLY A 9 11.41 -3.16 0.99
C GLY A 9 12.34 -2.25 0.24
N GLN A 10 11.78 -1.65 -0.79
CA GLN A 10 12.40 -0.57 -1.55
C GLN A 10 11.58 0.70 -1.31
N ASP A 11 12.19 1.82 -1.65
CA ASP A 11 11.58 3.13 -1.50
C ASP A 11 11.02 3.41 -0.09
N ILE A 12 11.84 3.10 0.91
CA ILE A 12 11.49 3.26 2.33
C ILE A 12 10.92 4.64 2.65
N PRO A 13 11.45 5.76 2.10
CA PRO A 13 10.88 7.09 2.33
C PRO A 13 9.41 7.23 1.92
N MET A 14 8.97 6.44 0.94
CA MET A 14 7.57 6.43 0.50
C MET A 14 6.66 5.71 1.52
N HIS A 15 7.14 4.60 2.06
CA HIS A 15 6.32 3.73 2.90
C HIS A 15 6.38 4.08 4.39
N LEU A 16 7.53 4.54 4.88
CA LEU A 16 7.76 4.74 6.31
C LEU A 16 6.74 5.65 6.99
N PRO A 17 6.32 6.80 6.42
CA PRO A 17 5.33 7.66 7.07
C PRO A 17 4.00 6.92 7.37
N PHE A 18 3.51 6.15 6.41
CA PHE A 18 2.27 5.38 6.57
C PHE A 18 2.41 4.24 7.55
N LEU A 19 3.54 3.54 7.50
CA LEU A 19 3.85 2.46 8.43
C LEU A 19 3.97 2.96 9.87
N LEU A 20 4.57 4.11 10.09
CA LEU A 20 4.65 4.74 11.40
C LEU A 20 3.27 5.07 11.95
N VAL A 21 2.40 5.67 11.12
CA VAL A 21 1.02 5.95 11.54
C VAL A 21 0.27 4.68 11.88
N ASP A 22 0.33 3.66 11.01
CA ASP A 22 -0.32 2.39 11.28
C ASP A 22 0.23 1.73 12.54
N PHE A 23 1.56 1.72 12.73
CA PHE A 23 2.24 1.15 13.89
C PHE A 23 1.86 1.87 15.19
N LEU A 24 1.86 3.19 15.21
CA LEU A 24 1.56 3.98 16.40
C LEU A 24 0.08 3.96 16.79
N TYR A 25 -0.83 3.75 15.83
CA TYR A 25 -2.27 3.79 16.07
C TYR A 25 -2.99 2.45 15.92
N ALA A 26 -2.33 1.39 15.46
CA ALA A 26 -2.94 0.05 15.34
C ALA A 26 -3.15 -0.65 16.68
N GLY A 27 -2.32 -0.37 17.67
CA GLY A 27 -2.35 -0.99 18.98
C GLY A 27 -2.20 0.00 20.13
N LYS A 28 -2.48 -0.47 21.35
CA LYS A 28 -2.25 0.28 22.58
C LYS A 28 -0.91 -0.07 23.24
N GLU A 29 -0.21 -1.06 22.70
CA GLU A 29 0.97 -1.66 23.30
C GLU A 29 2.25 -1.08 22.73
N ASP A 30 3.28 -1.11 23.57
CA ASP A 30 4.64 -0.79 23.15
C ASP A 30 5.12 -1.81 22.12
N GLY A 31 5.81 -1.35 21.09
CA GLY A 31 6.29 -2.20 20.01
C GLY A 31 7.61 -1.71 19.42
N ILE A 32 8.20 -2.56 18.59
CA ILE A 32 9.43 -2.28 17.88
C ILE A 32 9.12 -2.31 16.37
N LEU A 33 9.43 -1.23 15.66
CA LEU A 33 9.46 -1.18 14.20
C LEU A 33 10.91 -1.15 13.74
N ALA A 34 11.38 -2.23 13.15
CA ALA A 34 12.72 -2.34 12.59
C ALA A 34 12.66 -2.22 11.05
N VAL A 35 13.45 -1.34 10.47
CA VAL A 35 13.42 -0.99 9.04
C VAL A 35 14.77 -1.25 8.40
N GLU A 36 14.80 -1.98 7.28
CA GLU A 36 16.02 -2.18 6.49
C GLU A 36 16.22 -1.01 5.53
N GLU A 37 17.32 -0.27 5.69
CA GLU A 37 17.76 0.73 4.73
C GLU A 37 19.27 0.59 4.50
N LYS A 38 19.66 0.29 3.27
CA LYS A 38 21.08 0.03 2.94
C LYS A 38 21.91 1.28 2.76
N ASN A 39 21.29 2.38 2.35
CA ASN A 39 21.97 3.66 2.19
C ASN A 39 22.21 4.32 3.54
N ALA A 40 23.49 4.50 3.92
CA ALA A 40 23.87 5.06 5.21
C ALA A 40 23.29 6.48 5.44
N ALA A 41 23.40 7.37 4.47
CA ALA A 41 22.88 8.73 4.60
C ALA A 41 21.36 8.76 4.75
N MET A 42 20.66 7.82 4.09
CA MET A 42 19.22 7.71 4.21
C MET A 42 18.81 7.12 5.57
N ARG A 43 19.59 6.19 6.14
CA ARG A 43 19.31 5.65 7.48
C ARG A 43 19.22 6.75 8.52
N ASP A 44 20.15 7.68 8.52
CA ASP A 44 20.17 8.79 9.50
C ASP A 44 18.93 9.67 9.36
N VAL A 45 18.55 10.01 8.13
CA VAL A 45 17.33 10.80 7.86
C VAL A 45 16.09 10.07 8.36
N LEU A 46 15.95 8.79 8.03
CA LEU A 46 14.79 7.98 8.40
C LEU A 46 14.71 7.72 9.90
N GLN A 47 15.85 7.49 10.56
CA GLN A 47 15.93 7.29 12.00
C GLN A 47 15.47 8.55 12.75
N HIS A 48 16.06 9.71 12.43
CA HIS A 48 15.69 10.97 13.08
C HIS A 48 14.23 11.36 12.82
N TYR A 49 13.76 11.16 11.57
CA TYR A 49 12.34 11.36 11.23
C TYR A 49 11.44 10.49 12.07
N ALA A 50 11.72 9.18 12.15
CA ALA A 50 10.90 8.25 12.88
C ALA A 50 10.89 8.53 14.39
N GLU A 51 12.04 8.86 14.98
CA GLU A 51 12.16 9.26 16.39
C GLU A 51 11.34 10.53 16.69
N ALA A 52 11.39 11.52 15.80
CA ALA A 52 10.63 12.74 15.94
C ALA A 52 9.11 12.47 15.91
N ILE A 53 8.64 11.59 15.00
CA ILE A 53 7.24 11.19 14.92
C ILE A 53 6.79 10.39 16.14
N VAL A 54 7.62 9.45 16.61
CA VAL A 54 7.33 8.69 17.84
C VAL A 54 7.22 9.62 19.03
N TYR A 55 8.16 10.54 19.18
CA TYR A 55 8.15 11.54 20.27
C TYR A 55 6.86 12.37 20.25
N ALA A 56 6.50 12.92 19.08
CA ALA A 56 5.29 13.73 18.94
C ALA A 56 4.00 12.94 19.21
N SER A 57 4.00 11.64 18.95
CA SER A 57 2.83 10.78 19.20
C SER A 57 2.56 10.53 20.67
N GLY A 58 3.53 10.79 21.56
CA GLY A 58 3.48 10.45 22.98
C GLY A 58 3.44 8.95 23.27
N ARG A 59 3.75 8.09 22.27
CA ARG A 59 3.74 6.64 22.38
C ARG A 59 5.12 6.11 22.80
N LYS A 60 5.11 5.00 23.51
CA LYS A 60 6.32 4.25 23.88
C LYS A 60 6.62 3.22 22.80
N ALA A 61 7.02 3.68 21.64
CA ALA A 61 7.41 2.85 20.52
C ALA A 61 8.91 3.02 20.25
N GLN A 62 9.55 1.96 19.76
CA GLN A 62 10.94 2.01 19.32
C GLN A 62 11.00 1.86 17.81
N VAL A 63 11.79 2.68 17.15
CA VAL A 63 12.09 2.50 15.73
C VAL A 63 13.59 2.30 15.58
N ILE A 64 13.97 1.31 14.77
CA ILE A 64 15.36 0.96 14.47
C ILE A 64 15.50 0.97 12.96
N VAL A 65 16.35 1.82 12.42
CA VAL A 65 16.68 1.81 10.98
C VAL A 65 18.10 1.26 10.82
N SER A 66 18.23 0.10 10.20
CA SER A 66 19.52 -0.60 10.07
C SER A 66 19.79 -1.05 8.66
N GLY A 67 21.07 -1.06 8.26
CA GLY A 67 21.54 -1.67 7.02
C GLY A 67 21.74 -3.19 7.14
N ASN A 68 21.66 -3.72 8.35
CA ASN A 68 21.84 -5.13 8.64
C ASN A 68 20.49 -5.87 8.68
N ARG A 69 20.20 -6.64 7.64
CA ARG A 69 18.96 -7.42 7.53
C ARG A 69 18.74 -8.37 8.69
N GLN A 70 19.79 -9.01 9.19
CA GLN A 70 19.68 -9.95 10.31
C GLN A 70 19.24 -9.24 11.60
N GLU A 71 19.75 -8.05 11.86
CA GLU A 71 19.34 -7.22 12.99
C GLU A 71 17.86 -6.82 12.88
N VAL A 72 17.44 -6.42 11.69
CA VAL A 72 16.03 -6.06 11.42
C VAL A 72 15.11 -7.24 11.63
N LEU A 73 15.45 -8.41 11.10
CA LEU A 73 14.62 -9.61 11.14
C LEU A 73 14.64 -10.34 12.50
N MET A 74 15.72 -10.27 13.25
CA MET A 74 15.90 -11.06 14.47
C MET A 74 14.75 -10.91 15.46
N GLY A 75 14.04 -12.01 15.70
CA GLY A 75 12.92 -12.05 16.63
C GLY A 75 11.68 -11.27 16.18
N ALA A 76 11.52 -10.96 14.89
CA ALA A 76 10.32 -10.32 14.40
C ALA A 76 9.11 -11.25 14.48
N ASP A 77 7.97 -10.71 14.91
CA ASP A 77 6.67 -11.39 14.92
C ASP A 77 5.97 -11.27 13.57
N CYS A 78 6.24 -10.18 12.86
CA CYS A 78 5.73 -9.92 11.53
C CYS A 78 6.80 -9.29 10.64
N VAL A 79 6.86 -9.74 9.39
CA VAL A 79 7.64 -9.09 8.33
C VAL A 79 6.68 -8.40 7.36
N VAL A 80 6.77 -7.09 7.28
CA VAL A 80 6.06 -6.30 6.27
C VAL A 80 6.99 -6.14 5.07
N TYR A 81 6.61 -6.71 3.94
CA TYR A 81 7.40 -6.69 2.72
C TYR A 81 6.81 -5.74 1.68
N ALA A 82 7.55 -4.73 1.28
CA ALA A 82 7.19 -3.79 0.22
C ALA A 82 8.30 -3.71 -0.84
N GLY A 83 8.77 -4.88 -1.28
CA GLY A 83 9.80 -4.96 -2.31
C GLY A 83 9.18 -4.86 -3.69
N ASP A 84 9.76 -3.98 -4.48
CA ASP A 84 9.59 -3.93 -5.92
C ASP A 84 10.96 -3.73 -6.54
N CYS A 85 11.54 -4.82 -7.07
CA CYS A 85 12.92 -4.85 -7.52
C CYS A 85 13.16 -3.93 -8.72
N MET A 86 13.37 -2.63 -8.47
CA MET A 86 13.71 -1.64 -9.49
C MET A 86 12.69 -1.62 -10.65
N ALA A 87 11.41 -1.67 -10.32
CA ALA A 87 10.31 -1.86 -11.27
C ALA A 87 10.42 -0.95 -12.49
N ALA A 88 10.62 0.34 -12.29
CA ALA A 88 10.68 1.30 -13.39
C ALA A 88 11.87 1.08 -14.35
N THR A 89 13.03 0.65 -13.83
CA THR A 89 14.21 0.41 -14.67
C THR A 89 14.11 -0.92 -15.41
N ARG A 90 13.66 -1.96 -14.71
CA ARG A 90 13.51 -3.29 -15.28
C ARG A 90 12.35 -3.37 -16.25
N PHE A 91 11.29 -2.69 -15.96
CA PHE A 91 10.15 -2.57 -16.87
C PHE A 91 10.58 -2.00 -18.23
N ARG A 92 11.35 -0.90 -18.26
CA ARG A 92 11.91 -0.37 -19.52
C ARG A 92 12.81 -1.38 -20.22
N GLN A 93 13.69 -2.06 -19.49
CA GLN A 93 14.55 -3.09 -20.04
C GLN A 93 13.75 -4.26 -20.63
N ASP A 94 12.65 -4.65 -20.00
CA ASP A 94 11.77 -5.72 -20.50
C ASP A 94 11.00 -5.26 -21.73
N GLN A 95 10.52 -4.03 -21.75
CA GLN A 95 9.90 -3.44 -22.93
C GLN A 95 10.86 -3.39 -24.12
N ASP A 96 12.10 -2.92 -23.88
CA ASP A 96 13.13 -2.87 -24.93
C ASP A 96 13.47 -4.27 -25.45
N ALA A 97 13.60 -5.25 -24.55
CA ALA A 97 13.91 -6.64 -24.93
C ALA A 97 12.76 -7.33 -25.69
N LEU A 98 11.53 -6.96 -25.45
CA LEU A 98 10.34 -7.52 -26.10
C LEU A 98 9.93 -6.76 -27.37
N GLY A 99 10.78 -5.85 -27.85
CA GLY A 99 10.57 -5.12 -29.12
C GLY A 99 9.92 -3.76 -28.96
N GLY A 100 9.89 -3.25 -27.75
CA GLY A 100 9.34 -1.93 -27.43
C GLY A 100 7.80 -1.88 -27.52
N VAL A 101 7.19 -1.07 -26.69
CA VAL A 101 5.82 -0.64 -26.91
C VAL A 101 5.91 0.56 -27.82
N LYS A 102 5.19 0.56 -28.94
CA LYS A 102 5.07 1.76 -29.75
C LYS A 102 4.45 2.85 -28.87
N GLU A 103 5.05 4.03 -28.87
CA GLU A 103 4.55 5.19 -28.11
C GLU A 103 3.07 5.49 -28.38
N ASP A 104 2.58 5.07 -29.52
CA ASP A 104 1.22 5.26 -29.99
C ASP A 104 0.27 4.08 -29.72
N ASP A 105 0.74 3.02 -29.01
CA ASP A 105 -0.13 1.91 -28.64
C ASP A 105 -0.71 2.18 -27.23
N PRO A 106 -1.95 2.69 -27.14
CA PRO A 106 -2.62 2.88 -25.85
C PRO A 106 -2.92 1.55 -25.17
N GLY A 107 -2.59 0.43 -25.86
CA GLY A 107 -2.91 -0.90 -25.44
C GLY A 107 -2.19 -1.29 -24.16
N LEU A 108 -2.99 -1.79 -23.24
CA LEU A 108 -2.64 -2.38 -21.95
C LEU A 108 -1.81 -1.46 -21.07
N SER A 109 -2.45 -0.89 -20.08
CA SER A 109 -1.80 -0.07 -19.08
C SER A 109 -0.58 -0.80 -18.51
N ASP A 110 0.39 -0.04 -18.06
CA ASP A 110 1.59 -0.55 -17.38
C ASP A 110 1.26 -1.59 -16.30
N GLN A 111 0.06 -1.54 -15.75
CA GLN A 111 -0.40 -2.43 -14.69
C GLN A 111 -0.85 -3.80 -15.21
N ALA A 112 -1.51 -3.87 -16.37
CA ALA A 112 -1.84 -5.16 -16.98
C ALA A 112 -0.57 -5.93 -17.33
N ARG A 113 0.48 -5.24 -17.74
CA ARG A 113 1.79 -5.82 -18.03
C ARG A 113 2.50 -6.33 -16.78
N VAL A 114 2.49 -5.57 -15.69
CA VAL A 114 3.06 -6.00 -14.40
C VAL A 114 2.28 -7.18 -13.82
N HIS A 115 0.96 -7.20 -13.97
CA HIS A 115 0.11 -8.24 -13.41
C HIS A 115 -0.12 -9.44 -14.34
N GLY A 116 0.09 -9.30 -15.65
CA GLY A 116 -0.13 -10.33 -16.66
C GLY A 116 0.96 -10.39 -17.72
N GLY A 117 0.79 -11.27 -18.71
CA GLY A 117 1.67 -11.38 -19.85
C GLY A 117 3.11 -11.84 -19.56
N ILE A 118 3.97 -11.69 -20.58
CA ILE A 118 5.39 -12.08 -20.51
C ILE A 118 6.18 -11.17 -19.56
N GLU A 119 5.92 -9.87 -19.60
CA GLU A 119 6.57 -8.91 -18.71
C GLU A 119 6.27 -9.21 -17.23
N GLY A 120 5.02 -9.52 -16.92
CA GLY A 120 4.63 -9.95 -15.58
C GLY A 120 5.31 -11.25 -15.13
N LEU A 121 5.55 -12.17 -16.06
CA LEU A 121 6.33 -13.38 -15.78
C LEU A 121 7.80 -13.06 -15.50
N LEU A 122 8.45 -12.25 -16.34
CA LEU A 122 9.83 -11.82 -16.14
C LEU A 122 10.01 -11.08 -14.81
N HIS A 123 9.09 -10.16 -14.49
CA HIS A 123 9.08 -9.48 -13.21
C HIS A 123 8.97 -10.49 -12.03
N THR A 124 8.08 -11.46 -12.14
CA THR A 124 7.88 -12.49 -11.11
C THR A 124 9.13 -13.34 -10.89
N LEU A 125 9.82 -13.72 -11.95
CA LEU A 125 11.07 -14.51 -11.85
C LEU A 125 12.17 -13.72 -11.12
N ARG A 126 12.32 -12.43 -11.43
CA ARG A 126 13.31 -11.57 -10.75
C ARG A 126 12.94 -11.30 -9.29
N GLN A 127 11.67 -11.02 -9.05
CA GLN A 127 11.15 -10.81 -7.70
C GLN A 127 11.26 -12.08 -6.86
N GLY A 128 11.07 -13.25 -7.49
CA GLY A 128 11.18 -14.54 -6.84
C GLY A 128 12.54 -14.77 -6.18
N GLU A 129 13.62 -14.41 -6.86
CA GLU A 129 14.96 -14.56 -6.30
C GLU A 129 15.15 -13.73 -5.02
N VAL A 130 14.68 -12.48 -5.03
CA VAL A 130 14.77 -11.58 -3.88
C VAL A 130 13.93 -12.07 -2.71
N VAL A 131 12.69 -12.53 -2.99
CA VAL A 131 11.79 -13.06 -1.97
C VAL A 131 12.34 -14.34 -1.36
N LEU A 132 12.85 -15.25 -2.18
CA LEU A 132 13.42 -16.52 -1.70
C LEU A 132 14.70 -16.28 -0.87
N ASP A 133 15.51 -15.27 -1.22
CA ASP A 133 16.64 -14.85 -0.39
C ASP A 133 16.16 -14.32 0.96
N LEU A 134 15.15 -13.46 0.98
CA LEU A 134 14.54 -12.99 2.22
C LEU A 134 14.01 -14.17 3.05
N CYS A 135 13.31 -15.13 2.43
CA CYS A 135 12.81 -16.31 3.13
C CYS A 135 13.93 -17.13 3.78
N ARG A 136 15.10 -17.27 3.12
CA ARG A 136 16.29 -17.92 3.73
C ARG A 136 16.74 -17.19 4.98
N ASN A 137 16.83 -15.87 4.93
CA ASN A 137 17.17 -15.05 6.10
C ASN A 137 16.12 -15.14 7.22
N MET A 138 14.85 -15.13 6.88
CA MET A 138 13.75 -15.25 7.84
C MET A 138 13.73 -16.60 8.57
N ARG A 139 14.08 -17.70 7.87
CA ARG A 139 14.16 -19.03 8.51
C ARG A 139 15.14 -19.08 9.67
N SER A 140 16.22 -18.31 9.60
CA SER A 140 17.21 -18.23 10.67
C SER A 140 16.87 -17.21 11.74
N ALA A 141 16.28 -16.08 11.36
CA ALA A 141 16.09 -14.93 12.24
C ALA A 141 14.70 -14.88 12.91
N CYS A 142 13.63 -15.26 12.17
CA CYS A 142 12.24 -15.17 12.60
C CYS A 142 11.35 -16.25 11.94
N PRO A 143 11.59 -17.55 12.19
CA PRO A 143 10.94 -18.65 11.47
C PRO A 143 9.42 -18.72 11.68
N LYS A 144 8.90 -18.10 12.72
CA LYS A 144 7.47 -18.08 13.06
C LYS A 144 6.78 -16.78 12.66
N ALA A 145 7.51 -15.83 12.08
CA ALA A 145 6.94 -14.55 11.69
C ALA A 145 5.88 -14.75 10.61
N ILE A 146 4.78 -14.03 10.73
CA ILE A 146 3.84 -13.87 9.63
C ILE A 146 4.38 -12.84 8.64
N VAL A 147 3.96 -12.93 7.39
CA VAL A 147 4.32 -11.97 6.34
C VAL A 147 3.09 -11.20 5.91
N VAL A 148 3.20 -9.87 5.89
CA VAL A 148 2.23 -9.01 5.22
C VAL A 148 2.95 -8.36 4.05
N THR A 149 2.58 -8.72 2.83
CA THR A 149 3.22 -8.18 1.63
C THR A 149 2.39 -7.07 0.98
N LEU A 150 3.08 -5.98 0.69
CA LEU A 150 2.62 -4.86 -0.14
C LEU A 150 3.34 -4.87 -1.49
N GLY A 151 4.31 -5.80 -1.68
CA GLY A 151 5.15 -5.90 -2.87
C GLY A 151 4.34 -6.29 -4.10
N GLN A 152 4.46 -5.50 -5.14
CA GLN A 152 3.78 -5.75 -6.41
C GLN A 152 4.50 -6.80 -7.28
N PRO A 153 3.78 -7.63 -8.03
CA PRO A 153 2.34 -7.90 -7.95
C PRO A 153 1.99 -8.69 -6.68
N VAL A 154 1.10 -8.15 -5.86
CA VAL A 154 0.82 -8.66 -4.51
C VAL A 154 0.45 -10.13 -4.48
N ALA A 155 -0.40 -10.58 -5.40
CA ALA A 155 -0.83 -11.98 -5.45
C ALA A 155 0.35 -12.94 -5.66
N ARG A 156 1.27 -12.64 -6.57
CA ARG A 156 2.44 -13.46 -6.87
C ARG A 156 3.46 -13.43 -5.74
N THR A 157 3.70 -12.24 -5.17
CA THR A 157 4.60 -12.07 -4.04
C THR A 157 4.08 -12.84 -2.81
N THR A 158 2.78 -12.77 -2.53
CA THR A 158 2.14 -13.55 -1.46
C THR A 158 2.34 -15.06 -1.70
N GLN A 159 2.12 -15.51 -2.93
CA GLN A 159 2.27 -16.92 -3.28
C GLN A 159 3.70 -17.42 -3.11
N LEU A 160 4.70 -16.59 -3.38
CA LEU A 160 6.11 -16.94 -3.16
C LEU A 160 6.41 -17.19 -1.67
N PHE A 161 5.91 -16.33 -0.77
CA PHE A 161 6.07 -16.52 0.68
C PHE A 161 5.33 -17.77 1.17
N LEU A 162 4.09 -18.00 0.69
CA LEU A 162 3.32 -19.22 1.01
C LEU A 162 4.05 -20.47 0.53
N GLY A 163 4.54 -20.48 -0.71
CA GLY A 163 5.34 -21.57 -1.28
C GLY A 163 6.65 -21.83 -0.53
N ALA A 164 7.22 -20.80 0.09
CA ALA A 164 8.39 -20.93 0.95
C ALA A 164 8.05 -21.42 2.38
N GLY A 165 6.77 -21.63 2.71
CA GLY A 165 6.29 -22.18 3.98
C GLY A 165 5.99 -21.14 5.06
N PHE A 166 5.92 -19.86 4.72
CA PHE A 166 5.52 -18.81 5.66
C PHE A 166 4.00 -18.58 5.58
N GLN A 167 3.40 -18.21 6.69
CA GLN A 167 2.05 -17.67 6.70
C GLN A 167 2.10 -16.25 6.14
N ALA A 168 1.45 -16.01 4.99
CA ALA A 168 1.54 -14.76 4.28
C ALA A 168 0.17 -14.21 3.86
N TYR A 169 0.05 -12.90 3.90
CA TYR A 169 -1.14 -12.14 3.53
C TYR A 169 -0.74 -10.99 2.61
N GLY A 170 -1.45 -10.83 1.51
CA GLY A 170 -1.23 -9.75 0.57
C GLY A 170 -2.20 -8.60 0.81
N LEU A 171 -1.70 -7.37 0.85
CA LEU A 171 -2.50 -6.15 0.83
C LEU A 171 -2.22 -5.40 -0.46
N ASP A 172 -3.26 -5.19 -1.25
CA ASP A 172 -3.18 -4.36 -2.44
C ASP A 172 -3.45 -2.89 -2.09
N ASP A 173 -2.64 -1.99 -2.63
CA ASP A 173 -2.85 -0.55 -2.49
C ASP A 173 -3.88 -0.01 -3.49
N ALA A 174 -4.29 -0.79 -4.48
CA ALA A 174 -5.31 -0.40 -5.45
C ALA A 174 -6.62 0.04 -4.79
N ALA A 175 -6.96 -0.56 -3.64
CA ALA A 175 -8.13 -0.16 -2.85
C ALA A 175 -8.05 1.28 -2.31
N TYR A 176 -6.90 1.93 -2.34
CA TYR A 176 -6.71 3.30 -1.87
C TYR A 176 -6.77 4.36 -2.97
N ARG A 177 -6.77 3.91 -4.22
CA ARG A 177 -6.92 4.77 -5.40
C ARG A 177 -8.38 4.70 -5.86
N GLY A 178 -8.88 5.78 -6.43
CA GLY A 178 -10.24 5.79 -6.96
C GLY A 178 -11.34 5.72 -5.89
N ASN A 179 -12.38 4.95 -6.15
CA ASN A 179 -13.54 4.82 -5.29
C ASN A 179 -13.30 3.82 -4.15
N THR A 180 -12.78 4.29 -3.05
CA THR A 180 -12.64 3.48 -1.83
C THR A 180 -13.84 3.64 -0.93
N VAL A 181 -14.12 2.65 -0.07
CA VAL A 181 -15.22 2.74 0.90
C VAL A 181 -15.15 4.02 1.74
N PRO A 182 -13.98 4.43 2.29
CA PRO A 182 -13.85 5.70 2.98
C PRO A 182 -14.21 6.92 2.12
N ARG A 183 -13.78 6.95 0.86
CA ARG A 183 -14.12 8.05 -0.06
C ARG A 183 -15.59 8.08 -0.40
N LEU A 184 -16.20 6.92 -0.65
CA LEU A 184 -17.64 6.81 -0.91
C LEU A 184 -18.46 7.22 0.32
N ALA A 185 -18.06 6.81 1.52
CA ALA A 185 -18.69 7.26 2.75
C ALA A 185 -18.60 8.79 2.92
N LYS A 186 -17.41 9.36 2.69
CA LYS A 186 -17.19 10.81 2.75
C LYS A 186 -18.04 11.55 1.71
N ALA A 187 -18.14 11.04 0.49
CA ALA A 187 -19.00 11.62 -0.55
C ALA A 187 -20.49 11.68 -0.12
N LEU A 188 -20.92 10.69 0.65
CA LEU A 188 -22.26 10.62 1.24
C LEU A 188 -22.38 11.37 2.58
N PHE A 189 -21.40 12.20 2.95
CA PHE A 189 -21.35 12.90 4.24
C PHE A 189 -21.44 11.95 5.45
N ARG A 190 -20.78 10.77 5.35
CA ARG A 190 -20.69 9.78 6.42
C ARG A 190 -19.25 9.60 6.86
N LYS A 191 -19.07 9.21 8.13
CA LYS A 191 -17.76 8.76 8.62
C LYS A 191 -17.52 7.32 8.19
N GLU A 192 -16.25 6.95 7.99
CA GLU A 192 -15.87 5.58 7.62
C GLU A 192 -16.36 4.53 8.62
N ASP A 193 -16.26 4.84 9.91
CA ASP A 193 -16.68 3.96 10.99
C ASP A 193 -18.21 3.85 11.15
N ALA A 194 -18.97 4.75 10.48
CA ALA A 194 -20.42 4.75 10.49
C ALA A 194 -21.04 3.92 9.36
N VAL A 195 -20.24 3.30 8.50
CA VAL A 195 -20.72 2.46 7.40
C VAL A 195 -20.18 1.03 7.48
N GLU A 196 -20.95 0.09 6.96
CA GLU A 196 -20.57 -1.28 6.72
C GLU A 196 -20.64 -1.54 5.22
N ALA A 197 -19.54 -2.03 4.66
CA ALA A 197 -19.43 -2.32 3.23
C ALA A 197 -19.08 -3.78 2.99
N VAL A 198 -19.67 -4.35 1.95
CA VAL A 198 -19.27 -5.64 1.38
C VAL A 198 -18.83 -5.38 -0.04
N THR A 199 -17.62 -5.78 -0.36
CA THR A 199 -17.05 -5.72 -1.70
C THR A 199 -16.75 -7.13 -2.19
N ALA A 200 -16.86 -7.36 -3.48
CA ALA A 200 -16.53 -8.63 -4.12
C ALA A 200 -15.85 -8.39 -5.45
N GLY A 201 -14.94 -9.29 -5.84
CA GLY A 201 -14.23 -9.21 -7.10
C GLY A 201 -12.79 -9.72 -7.01
N LEU A 202 -12.02 -9.39 -8.03
CA LEU A 202 -10.59 -9.68 -8.11
C LEU A 202 -9.78 -8.43 -7.72
N PRO A 203 -8.52 -8.57 -7.33
CA PRO A 203 -7.63 -7.43 -7.15
C PRO A 203 -7.64 -6.53 -8.38
N GLY A 204 -7.94 -5.24 -8.20
CA GLY A 204 -8.09 -4.28 -9.29
C GLY A 204 -9.39 -4.38 -10.09
N PHE A 205 -10.27 -5.34 -9.79
CA PHE A 205 -11.56 -5.53 -10.45
C PHE A 205 -12.63 -5.91 -9.40
N SER A 206 -12.93 -5.00 -8.51
CA SER A 206 -13.85 -5.21 -7.39
C SER A 206 -15.05 -4.26 -7.46
N PHE A 207 -16.18 -4.74 -6.96
CA PHE A 207 -17.43 -4.01 -6.94
C PHE A 207 -18.03 -3.96 -5.55
N LEU A 208 -18.79 -2.91 -5.29
CA LEU A 208 -19.54 -2.74 -4.06
C LEU A 208 -20.82 -3.58 -4.13
N VAL A 209 -20.93 -4.57 -3.28
CA VAL A 209 -22.09 -5.45 -3.17
C VAL A 209 -23.12 -4.87 -2.22
N SER A 210 -22.66 -4.27 -1.12
CA SER A 210 -23.51 -3.64 -0.12
C SER A 210 -22.79 -2.48 0.55
N LEU A 211 -23.52 -1.41 0.81
CA LEU A 211 -23.07 -0.32 1.68
C LEU A 211 -24.23 0.10 2.55
N ARG A 212 -24.08 -0.02 3.86
CA ARG A 212 -25.14 0.29 4.82
C ARG A 212 -24.67 1.21 5.92
N GLU A 213 -25.55 2.01 6.46
CA GLU A 213 -25.27 2.80 7.65
C GLU A 213 -25.33 1.89 8.88
N LYS A 214 -24.22 1.85 9.62
CA LYS A 214 -24.02 0.96 10.76
C LYS A 214 -25.07 1.21 11.84
N GLY A 215 -25.69 0.13 12.29
CA GLY A 215 -26.72 0.21 13.35
C GLY A 215 -28.09 0.75 12.92
N LYS A 216 -28.25 1.24 11.68
CA LYS A 216 -29.53 1.79 11.21
C LYS A 216 -30.17 0.99 10.08
N ASN A 217 -29.49 0.02 9.54
CA ASN A 217 -29.94 -0.79 8.39
C ASN A 217 -30.39 0.04 7.16
N VAL A 218 -29.82 1.24 7.00
CA VAL A 218 -30.11 2.11 5.85
C VAL A 218 -29.18 1.71 4.72
N ASP A 219 -29.75 1.37 3.56
CA ASP A 219 -29.01 1.10 2.34
C ASP A 219 -28.55 2.41 1.70
N LEU A 220 -27.25 2.54 1.47
CA LEU A 220 -26.60 3.71 0.88
C LEU A 220 -26.30 3.54 -0.63
N ILE A 221 -26.52 2.36 -1.20
CA ILE A 221 -26.28 2.07 -2.62
C ILE A 221 -27.12 2.99 -3.53
N PRO A 222 -28.44 3.22 -3.26
CA PRO A 222 -29.22 4.09 -4.12
C PRO A 222 -28.67 5.52 -4.23
N ALA A 223 -28.17 6.07 -3.13
CA ALA A 223 -27.58 7.41 -3.14
C ALA A 223 -26.25 7.45 -3.94
N LEU A 224 -25.43 6.39 -3.85
CA LEU A 224 -24.22 6.27 -4.66
C LEU A 224 -24.54 6.12 -6.14
N ARG A 225 -25.59 5.38 -6.51
CA ARG A 225 -26.04 5.25 -7.90
C ARG A 225 -26.41 6.60 -8.48
N GLN A 226 -27.20 7.38 -7.77
CA GLN A 226 -27.56 8.73 -8.19
C GLN A 226 -26.31 9.60 -8.38
N MET A 227 -25.34 9.53 -7.49
CA MET A 227 -24.08 10.26 -7.63
C MET A 227 -23.26 9.80 -8.85
N ALA A 228 -23.26 8.51 -9.15
CA ALA A 228 -22.59 7.96 -10.32
C ALA A 228 -23.30 8.38 -11.62
N GLU A 229 -24.63 8.38 -11.66
CA GLU A 229 -25.42 8.87 -12.79
C GLU A 229 -25.18 10.37 -13.06
N GLU A 230 -24.94 11.15 -12.01
CA GLU A 230 -24.59 12.56 -12.10
C GLU A 230 -23.08 12.82 -12.39
N ASP A 231 -22.33 11.77 -12.70
CA ASP A 231 -20.87 11.78 -12.95
C ASP A 231 -20.02 12.32 -11.78
N LYS A 232 -20.56 12.31 -10.57
CA LYS A 232 -19.87 12.77 -9.35
C LYS A 232 -18.84 11.77 -8.83
N LEU A 233 -18.87 10.52 -9.30
CA LEU A 233 -17.93 9.46 -8.96
C LEU A 233 -16.95 9.15 -10.10
N GLY A 234 -16.94 9.98 -11.16
CA GLY A 234 -16.10 9.86 -12.33
C GLY A 234 -16.74 9.06 -13.48
N ARG A 235 -16.35 9.41 -14.69
CA ARG A 235 -16.95 8.91 -15.93
C ARG A 235 -16.90 7.39 -16.09
N LEU A 236 -15.81 6.76 -15.68
CA LEU A 236 -15.69 5.29 -15.71
C LEU A 236 -16.69 4.63 -14.76
N THR A 237 -16.87 5.15 -13.55
CA THR A 237 -17.86 4.62 -12.60
C THR A 237 -19.29 4.77 -13.15
N HIS A 238 -19.58 5.89 -13.81
CA HIS A 238 -20.86 6.11 -14.49
C HIS A 238 -21.12 5.05 -15.57
N ARG A 239 -20.12 4.78 -16.43
CA ARG A 239 -20.25 3.75 -17.48
C ARG A 239 -20.39 2.34 -16.90
N TRP A 240 -19.62 1.98 -15.89
CA TRP A 240 -19.72 0.68 -15.22
C TRP A 240 -21.11 0.47 -14.62
N LEU A 241 -21.65 1.51 -14.00
CA LEU A 241 -23.02 1.47 -13.48
C LEU A 241 -24.01 1.20 -14.62
N GLY A 242 -23.87 1.88 -15.75
CA GLY A 242 -24.73 1.68 -16.91
C GLY A 242 -24.63 0.29 -17.54
N TRP A 243 -23.44 -0.32 -17.57
CA TRP A 243 -23.23 -1.64 -18.18
C TRP A 243 -23.58 -2.79 -17.25
N TYR A 244 -23.23 -2.70 -15.99
CA TYR A 244 -23.24 -3.83 -15.04
C TYR A 244 -24.11 -3.59 -13.82
N ASP A 245 -24.75 -2.45 -13.74
CA ASP A 245 -25.53 -2.04 -12.57
C ASP A 245 -24.75 -2.16 -11.26
N ALA A 246 -23.42 -1.89 -11.32
CA ALA A 246 -22.51 -2.08 -10.23
C ALA A 246 -21.58 -0.87 -10.05
N ILE A 247 -21.25 -0.55 -8.80
CA ILE A 247 -20.33 0.52 -8.45
C ILE A 247 -18.95 -0.09 -8.26
N ALA A 248 -18.02 0.30 -9.15
CA ALA A 248 -16.64 -0.12 -9.05
C ALA A 248 -15.96 0.47 -7.80
N VAL A 249 -15.19 -0.37 -7.10
CA VAL A 249 -14.41 0.01 -5.91
C VAL A 249 -12.95 -0.24 -6.19
N GLY A 250 -12.09 0.65 -5.70
CA GLY A 250 -10.66 0.62 -5.98
C GLY A 250 -10.30 1.48 -7.19
N ASP A 251 -9.21 1.15 -7.84
CA ASP A 251 -8.75 1.86 -9.02
C ASP A 251 -9.66 1.56 -10.22
N VAL A 252 -10.57 2.49 -10.52
CA VAL A 252 -11.54 2.33 -11.60
C VAL A 252 -10.86 2.25 -12.98
N VAL A 253 -9.68 2.83 -13.11
CA VAL A 253 -8.88 2.73 -14.34
C VAL A 253 -8.47 1.29 -14.61
N ARG A 254 -8.14 0.52 -13.56
CA ARG A 254 -7.84 -0.91 -13.70
C ARG A 254 -9.04 -1.73 -14.18
N HIS A 255 -10.26 -1.31 -13.89
CA HIS A 255 -11.44 -1.97 -14.42
C HIS A 255 -11.52 -1.85 -15.94
N ALA A 256 -11.07 -0.74 -16.51
CA ALA A 256 -11.01 -0.57 -17.96
C ALA A 256 -10.05 -1.55 -18.63
N GLU A 257 -8.97 -1.94 -17.95
CA GLU A 257 -7.99 -2.91 -18.46
C GLU A 257 -8.57 -4.31 -18.68
N PHE A 258 -9.52 -4.72 -17.86
CA PHE A 258 -10.14 -6.04 -17.99
C PHE A 258 -11.16 -6.12 -19.12
N LEU A 259 -11.66 -5.00 -19.64
CA LEU A 259 -12.78 -4.97 -20.56
C LEU A 259 -12.52 -4.19 -21.85
N ALA A 260 -11.28 -3.90 -22.17
CA ALA A 260 -10.90 -3.23 -23.43
C ALA A 260 -11.73 -1.96 -23.71
N ALA A 261 -12.05 -1.21 -22.67
CA ALA A 261 -12.68 0.09 -22.81
C ALA A 261 -11.62 1.14 -23.19
N GLU A 262 -10.90 0.89 -24.30
CA GLU A 262 -9.81 1.74 -24.79
C GLU A 262 -10.24 3.21 -24.97
N GLU A 263 -11.49 3.41 -25.38
CA GLU A 263 -12.05 4.76 -25.59
C GLU A 263 -12.22 5.55 -24.28
N ASP A 264 -12.20 4.86 -23.13
CA ASP A 264 -12.40 5.46 -21.82
C ASP A 264 -11.13 5.56 -20.99
N TYR A 265 -10.03 5.01 -21.50
CA TYR A 265 -8.73 5.16 -20.88
C TYR A 265 -8.26 6.62 -21.02
N ILE A 266 -8.19 7.32 -19.91
CA ILE A 266 -7.62 8.65 -19.83
C ILE A 266 -6.25 8.49 -19.16
N PRO A 267 -5.13 8.57 -19.91
CA PRO A 267 -3.78 8.39 -19.35
C PRO A 267 -3.46 9.35 -18.21
N GLU A 268 -4.09 10.52 -18.20
CA GLU A 268 -3.93 11.57 -17.19
C GLU A 268 -4.50 11.16 -15.80
N GLU A 269 -5.46 10.25 -15.77
CA GLU A 269 -6.01 9.69 -14.52
C GLU A 269 -5.18 8.51 -14.00
N ASN A 270 -4.28 7.99 -14.83
CA ASN A 270 -3.36 6.95 -14.42
C ASN A 270 -2.13 7.61 -13.78
N PRO A 271 -2.02 7.64 -12.45
CA PRO A 271 -0.81 8.18 -11.83
C PRO A 271 0.36 7.34 -12.33
N ALA A 272 1.27 7.99 -13.03
CA ALA A 272 2.51 7.38 -13.49
C ALA A 272 3.12 6.54 -12.36
N PHE A 273 3.67 5.38 -12.72
CA PHE A 273 4.31 4.47 -11.79
C PHE A 273 5.32 5.23 -10.91
N GLY A 274 5.02 5.28 -9.64
CA GLY A 274 5.88 5.89 -8.65
C GLY A 274 5.76 7.41 -8.53
N GLU A 275 6.27 7.89 -7.45
CA GLU A 275 6.43 9.30 -7.19
C GLU A 275 7.51 9.86 -8.14
N SER A 276 7.28 11.04 -8.73
CA SER A 276 8.32 11.68 -9.55
C SER A 276 9.59 11.89 -8.73
N ILE A 277 10.75 11.92 -9.41
CA ILE A 277 12.05 12.12 -8.75
C ILE A 277 12.04 13.41 -7.92
N GLU A 278 11.38 14.45 -8.40
CA GLU A 278 11.24 15.74 -7.72
C GLU A 278 10.42 15.59 -6.43
N LYS A 279 9.24 14.98 -6.50
CA LYS A 279 8.39 14.74 -5.32
C LYS A 279 9.10 13.86 -4.28
N ARG A 280 9.87 12.88 -4.75
CA ARG A 280 10.68 12.05 -3.85
C ARG A 280 11.77 12.86 -3.14
N LYS A 281 12.46 13.75 -3.86
CA LYS A 281 13.45 14.66 -3.26
C LYS A 281 12.81 15.60 -2.24
N GLU A 282 11.66 16.18 -2.58
CA GLU A 282 10.89 17.06 -1.68
C GLU A 282 10.48 16.29 -0.41
N ARG A 283 10.00 15.06 -0.54
CA ARG A 283 9.64 14.22 0.60
C ARG A 283 10.84 13.95 1.51
N ILE A 284 11.98 13.57 0.93
CA ILE A 284 13.21 13.32 1.69
C ILE A 284 13.69 14.58 2.40
N ALA A 285 13.67 15.74 1.72
CA ALA A 285 14.02 17.01 2.32
C ALA A 285 13.10 17.35 3.49
N HIS A 286 11.79 17.11 3.33
CA HIS A 286 10.81 17.32 4.37
C HIS A 286 11.01 16.37 5.57
N MET A 287 11.30 15.10 5.34
CA MET A 287 11.63 14.14 6.40
C MET A 287 12.87 14.58 7.18
N ASN A 288 13.89 15.08 6.47
CA ASN A 288 15.10 15.60 7.08
C ASN A 288 14.83 16.84 7.96
N THR A 289 13.99 17.76 7.47
CA THR A 289 13.56 18.93 8.24
C THR A 289 12.85 18.52 9.52
N ILE A 290 11.89 17.58 9.44
CA ILE A 290 11.18 17.07 10.61
C ILE A 290 12.15 16.40 11.60
N GLY A 291 13.08 15.58 11.11
CA GLY A 291 14.06 14.90 11.95
C GLY A 291 14.93 15.89 12.75
N HIS A 292 15.32 17.01 12.12
CA HIS A 292 16.16 18.00 12.77
C HIS A 292 15.40 19.03 13.63
N GLU A 293 14.22 19.43 13.19
CA GLU A 293 13.45 20.53 13.80
C GLU A 293 12.25 20.05 14.61
N GLY A 294 11.82 18.82 14.41
CA GLY A 294 10.54 18.30 14.88
C GLY A 294 10.31 18.34 16.38
N ALA A 295 11.38 18.25 17.17
CA ALA A 295 11.29 18.42 18.62
C ALA A 295 11.07 19.89 19.04
N LYS A 296 11.21 20.84 18.10
CA LYS A 296 11.13 22.28 18.39
C LYS A 296 9.74 22.87 18.12
N THR A 297 8.89 22.17 17.38
CA THR A 297 7.53 22.63 17.02
C THR A 297 6.47 21.53 17.24
N PRO A 298 6.03 21.31 18.49
CA PRO A 298 5.02 20.29 18.80
C PRO A 298 3.74 20.41 17.95
N ASP A 299 3.30 21.63 17.68
CA ASP A 299 2.07 21.89 16.92
C ASP A 299 2.20 21.49 15.45
N GLY A 300 3.34 21.76 14.81
CA GLY A 300 3.60 21.36 13.43
C GLY A 300 3.66 19.84 13.26
N MET A 301 4.23 19.14 14.24
CA MET A 301 4.29 17.68 14.24
C MET A 301 2.94 17.04 14.51
N THR A 302 2.14 17.59 15.42
CA THR A 302 0.78 17.11 15.69
C THR A 302 -0.09 17.26 14.44
N ALA A 303 -0.01 18.39 13.76
CA ALA A 303 -0.73 18.61 12.50
C ALA A 303 -0.33 17.61 11.42
N GLN A 304 0.96 17.28 11.33
CA GLN A 304 1.47 16.32 10.35
C GLN A 304 1.07 14.87 10.67
N LEU A 305 1.07 14.48 11.94
CA LEU A 305 0.51 13.20 12.38
C LEU A 305 -0.98 13.10 12.07
N MET A 306 -1.73 14.18 12.21
CA MET A 306 -3.15 14.22 11.84
C MET A 306 -3.33 14.08 10.34
N LEU A 307 -2.54 14.76 9.51
CA LEU A 307 -2.57 14.60 8.06
C LEU A 307 -2.25 13.17 7.63
N LEU A 308 -1.24 12.56 8.22
CA LEU A 308 -0.88 11.17 7.96
C LEU A 308 -1.96 10.20 8.45
N LYS A 309 -2.66 10.51 9.52
CA LYS A 309 -3.76 9.70 10.04
C LYS A 309 -4.99 9.72 9.14
N ASP A 310 -5.26 10.87 8.50
CA ASP A 310 -6.39 11.03 7.58
C ASP A 310 -6.09 10.45 6.18
N MET A 311 -4.84 10.18 5.85
CA MET A 311 -4.50 9.45 4.63
C MET A 311 -4.94 7.99 4.78
N PRO A 312 -5.62 7.40 3.78
CA PRO A 312 -6.00 5.98 3.83
C PRO A 312 -4.74 5.10 3.62
N PRO A 313 -4.02 4.74 4.66
CA PRO A 313 -2.86 3.88 4.51
C PRO A 313 -3.31 2.43 4.37
N THR A 314 -2.58 1.67 3.58
CA THR A 314 -2.54 0.23 3.80
C THR A 314 -2.20 0.03 5.28
N ARG A 315 -2.93 -0.85 5.96
CA ARG A 315 -2.75 -1.04 7.41
C ARG A 315 -2.14 -2.42 7.72
N PRO A 316 -0.90 -2.67 7.25
CA PRO A 316 -0.25 -3.97 7.40
C PRO A 316 -0.01 -4.33 8.87
N VAL A 317 0.29 -3.35 9.71
CA VAL A 317 0.53 -3.57 11.13
C VAL A 317 -0.78 -3.90 11.86
N ARG A 318 -1.86 -3.20 11.54
CA ARG A 318 -3.19 -3.50 12.10
C ARG A 318 -3.65 -4.90 11.73
N LEU A 319 -3.49 -5.29 10.45
CA LEU A 319 -3.82 -6.64 9.98
C LEU A 319 -2.98 -7.68 10.73
N ALA A 320 -1.67 -7.47 10.83
CA ALA A 320 -0.77 -8.38 11.51
C ALA A 320 -1.12 -8.54 12.99
N LEU A 321 -1.44 -7.45 13.69
CA LEU A 321 -1.87 -7.51 15.09
C LEU A 321 -3.17 -8.29 15.26
N ALA A 322 -4.16 -8.08 14.39
CA ALA A 322 -5.41 -8.83 14.43
C ALA A 322 -5.16 -10.35 14.27
N ILE A 323 -4.31 -10.73 13.33
CA ILE A 323 -3.94 -12.13 13.10
C ILE A 323 -3.18 -12.71 14.32
N LEU A 324 -2.17 -12.01 14.82
CA LEU A 324 -1.34 -12.48 15.94
C LEU A 324 -2.11 -12.60 17.24
N ARG A 325 -3.11 -11.74 17.45
CA ARG A 325 -4.01 -11.78 18.62
C ARG A 325 -5.19 -12.72 18.45
N LYS A 326 -5.35 -13.33 17.27
CA LYS A 326 -6.54 -14.13 16.92
C LYS A 326 -7.85 -13.36 17.08
N GLU A 327 -7.82 -12.07 16.84
CA GLU A 327 -8.99 -11.20 16.79
C GLU A 327 -9.59 -11.38 15.38
N THR A 328 -10.51 -12.32 15.24
CA THR A 328 -11.26 -12.57 13.98
C THR A 328 -12.64 -11.95 14.06
#